data_a4925f62bb2a1135a3db1a3cefd46c7c
#
_entry.id   a4925f62bb2a1135a3db1a3cefd46c7c
#
_cell.length_a   1.000
_cell.length_b   1.000
_cell.length_c   1.000
_cell.angle_alpha   90.00
_cell.angle_beta   90.00
_cell.angle_gamma   90.00
#
_symmetry.space_group_name_H-M   'P 1'
#
loop_
_entity.id
_entity.type
_entity.pdbx_description
1 polymer ?
#
loop_
_entity_poly.entity_id
_entity_poly.type
_entity_poly.pdbx_seq_one_letter_code
_entity_poly.pdbx_strand_id
1 'polypeptide(L)'
;MSMIFKKFYKKKPDVEYWIPIRDVNISYDFQLSSPGITKFKRKEKEFLKNGTLGKIILNQNYELVDGYCSYLICKKHGMDKVPVYFVD
;
A
#
# COMPACT_ATOMS: atom_id res chain seq x y z
N MET A 1 -12.69 -21.52 -6.52
CA MET A 1 -13.67 -20.74 -7.29
C MET A 1 -13.45 -19.24 -7.16
N SER A 2 -13.27 -18.75 -5.94
CA SER A 2 -13.05 -17.31 -5.72
C SER A 2 -11.82 -16.77 -6.46
N MET A 3 -10.76 -17.56 -6.60
CA MET A 3 -9.54 -17.14 -7.32
C MET A 3 -9.79 -16.90 -8.80
N ILE A 4 -10.66 -17.69 -9.42
CA ILE A 4 -11.01 -17.50 -10.82
C ILE A 4 -11.76 -16.18 -11.00
N PHE A 5 -12.68 -15.88 -10.10
CA PHE A 5 -13.43 -14.63 -10.15
C PHE A 5 -12.52 -13.42 -9.99
N LYS A 6 -11.53 -13.50 -9.10
CA LYS A 6 -10.58 -12.39 -8.89
C LYS A 6 -9.85 -12.00 -10.17
N LYS A 7 -9.57 -12.95 -11.05
CA LYS A 7 -8.90 -12.67 -12.33
C LYS A 7 -9.77 -11.87 -13.29
N PHE A 8 -11.09 -12.03 -13.19
CA PHE A 8 -12.02 -11.35 -14.10
C PHE A 8 -12.55 -10.04 -13.53
N TYR A 9 -12.42 -9.83 -12.22
CA TYR A 9 -12.88 -8.60 -11.60
C TYR A 9 -11.74 -7.62 -11.44
N LYS A 10 -11.60 -6.76 -12.45
CA LYS A 10 -10.59 -5.73 -12.44
C LYS A 10 -10.94 -4.67 -11.42
N LYS A 11 -9.95 -4.27 -10.63
CA LYS A 11 -10.12 -3.18 -9.68
C LYS A 11 -10.17 -1.87 -10.42
N LYS A 12 -11.11 -1.01 -10.04
CA LYS A 12 -11.30 0.29 -10.68
C LYS A 12 -10.24 1.28 -10.24
N PRO A 13 -9.71 2.12 -11.15
CA PRO A 13 -8.83 3.21 -10.76
C PRO A 13 -9.61 4.28 -9.97
N ASP A 14 -8.91 5.07 -9.18
CA ASP A 14 -9.46 6.18 -8.40
C ASP A 14 -10.51 5.77 -7.36
N VAL A 15 -10.58 4.48 -7.06
CA VAL A 15 -11.42 3.95 -5.98
C VAL A 15 -10.51 3.42 -4.89
N GLU A 16 -10.75 3.85 -3.66
CA GLU A 16 -10.00 3.35 -2.52
C GLU A 16 -10.53 1.99 -2.08
N TYR A 17 -9.64 1.02 -1.96
CA TYR A 17 -9.95 -0.31 -1.46
C TYR A 17 -9.19 -0.56 -0.16
N TRP A 18 -9.87 -1.15 0.81
CA TRP A 18 -9.21 -1.56 2.05
C TRP A 18 -8.95 -3.05 1.96
N ILE A 19 -7.68 -3.43 1.91
CA ILE A 19 -7.27 -4.83 1.75
C ILE A 19 -6.37 -5.25 2.91
N PRO A 20 -6.31 -6.56 3.20
CA PRO A 20 -5.36 -7.04 4.20
C PRO A 20 -3.94 -6.66 3.81
N ILE A 21 -3.17 -6.15 4.76
CA ILE A 21 -1.80 -5.70 4.48
C ILE A 21 -0.93 -6.84 3.95
N ARG A 22 -1.21 -8.07 4.39
CA ARG A 22 -0.46 -9.26 3.93
C ARG A 22 -0.66 -9.57 2.46
N ASP A 23 -1.72 -9.02 1.84
CA ASP A 23 -1.99 -9.26 0.43
C ASP A 23 -1.21 -8.33 -0.49
N VAL A 24 -0.55 -7.32 0.06
CA VAL A 24 0.31 -6.41 -0.70
C VAL A 24 1.63 -7.11 -0.99
N ASN A 25 1.99 -7.22 -2.27
CA ASN A 25 3.24 -7.84 -2.69
C ASN A 25 4.31 -6.77 -2.89
N ILE A 26 5.39 -6.87 -2.12
CA ILE A 26 6.48 -5.91 -2.18
C ILE A 26 7.64 -6.54 -2.95
N SER A 27 8.04 -5.90 -4.05
CA SER A 27 9.16 -6.40 -4.84
C SER A 27 10.47 -6.28 -4.06
N TYR A 28 11.44 -7.07 -4.47
CA TYR A 28 12.77 -7.03 -3.88
C TYR A 28 13.41 -5.65 -4.02
N ASP A 29 13.18 -4.99 -5.17
CA ASP A 29 13.73 -3.66 -5.42
C ASP A 29 13.22 -2.64 -4.39
N PHE A 30 11.95 -2.69 -4.04
CA PHE A 30 11.42 -1.83 -2.99
C PHE A 30 12.05 -2.13 -1.64
N GLN A 31 12.25 -3.40 -1.33
CA GLN A 31 12.85 -3.78 -0.07
C GLN A 31 14.28 -3.28 0.06
N LEU A 32 15.00 -3.16 -1.06
CA LEU A 32 16.35 -2.60 -1.07
C LEU A 32 16.37 -1.08 -1.04
N SER A 33 15.26 -0.43 -1.39
CA SER A 33 15.15 1.03 -1.51
C SER A 33 14.35 1.61 -0.36
N SER A 34 14.78 1.39 0.86
CA SER A 34 14.09 1.93 2.04
C SER A 34 14.08 3.45 2.02
N PRO A 35 12.97 4.09 2.41
CA PRO A 35 12.94 5.54 2.52
C PRO A 35 13.94 6.02 3.57
N GLY A 36 14.50 7.21 3.35
CA GLY A 36 15.38 7.82 4.35
C GLY A 36 14.66 8.04 5.65
N ILE A 37 15.39 7.95 6.77
CA ILE A 37 14.80 8.04 8.09
C ILE A 37 14.09 9.39 8.33
N THR A 38 14.65 10.47 7.80
CA THR A 38 14.05 11.80 7.92
C THR A 38 12.71 11.89 7.22
N LYS A 39 12.63 11.36 5.99
CA LYS A 39 11.40 11.31 5.22
C LYS A 39 10.35 10.44 5.92
N PHE A 40 10.79 9.28 6.40
CA PHE A 40 9.88 8.36 7.09
C PHE A 40 9.29 9.01 8.34
N LYS A 41 10.13 9.61 9.18
CA LYS A 41 9.67 10.23 10.42
C LYS A 41 8.74 11.41 10.16
N ARG A 42 9.01 12.21 9.13
CA ARG A 42 8.14 13.33 8.76
C ARG A 42 6.76 12.83 8.36
N LYS A 43 6.71 11.83 7.50
CA LYS A 43 5.44 11.26 7.04
C LYS A 43 4.70 10.53 8.16
N GLU A 44 5.43 9.85 9.02
CA GLU A 44 4.84 9.19 10.19
C GLU A 44 4.22 10.21 11.13
N LYS A 45 4.89 11.33 11.36
CA LYS A 45 4.36 12.40 12.20
C LYS A 45 3.08 12.97 11.63
N GLU A 46 3.02 13.19 10.31
CA GLU A 46 1.81 13.65 9.65
C GLU A 46 0.67 12.64 9.81
N PHE A 47 0.98 11.36 9.68
CA PHE A 47 0.00 10.30 9.86
C PHE A 47 -0.56 10.29 11.29
N LEU A 48 0.30 10.38 12.28
CA LEU A 48 -0.13 10.37 13.68
C LEU A 48 -0.94 11.61 14.05
N LYS A 49 -0.64 12.74 13.44
CA LYS A 49 -1.32 14.01 13.70
C LYS A 49 -2.66 14.12 12.98
N ASN A 50 -2.70 13.75 11.70
CA ASN A 50 -3.83 14.04 10.81
C ASN A 50 -4.49 12.78 10.24
N GLY A 51 -3.92 11.61 10.46
CA GLY A 51 -4.38 10.38 9.82
C GLY A 51 -4.08 10.33 8.33
N THR A 52 -3.21 11.22 7.83
CA THR A 52 -2.93 11.36 6.41
C THR A 52 -1.80 10.44 5.97
N LEU A 53 -2.06 9.67 4.92
CA LEU A 53 -1.05 8.82 4.26
C LEU A 53 -0.99 9.19 2.78
N GLY A 54 0.22 9.11 2.22
CA GLY A 54 0.34 9.13 0.77
C GLY A 54 -0.33 7.89 0.18
N LYS A 55 -0.76 7.99 -1.07
CA LYS A 55 -1.45 6.87 -1.72
C LYS A 55 -0.54 5.66 -1.86
N ILE A 56 -1.08 4.50 -1.49
CA ILE A 56 -0.45 3.21 -1.75
C ILE A 56 -1.08 2.70 -3.04
N ILE A 57 -0.27 2.51 -4.07
CA ILE A 57 -0.74 2.15 -5.40
C ILE A 57 -0.24 0.77 -5.76
N LEU A 58 -1.17 -0.10 -6.17
CA LEU A 58 -0.86 -1.47 -6.58
C LEU A 58 -1.27 -1.67 -8.04
N ASN A 59 -0.62 -2.63 -8.70
CA ASN A 59 -1.13 -3.10 -9.98
C ASN A 59 -2.22 -4.16 -9.75
N GLN A 60 -2.81 -4.68 -10.81
CA GLN A 60 -3.90 -5.66 -10.70
C GLN A 60 -3.47 -7.00 -10.10
N ASN A 61 -2.17 -7.25 -10.00
CA ASN A 61 -1.61 -8.43 -9.33
C ASN A 61 -1.28 -8.17 -7.86
N TYR A 62 -1.72 -7.04 -7.32
CA TYR A 62 -1.48 -6.63 -5.93
C TYR A 62 0.01 -6.33 -5.65
N GLU A 63 0.78 -6.06 -6.70
CA GLU A 63 2.17 -5.68 -6.54
C GLU A 63 2.28 -4.18 -6.32
N LEU A 64 3.10 -3.77 -5.37
CA LEU A 64 3.28 -2.36 -5.05
C LEU A 64 3.94 -1.63 -6.22
N VAL A 65 3.31 -0.53 -6.64
CA VAL A 65 3.83 0.37 -7.67
C VAL A 65 4.38 1.64 -7.05
N ASP A 66 3.71 2.17 -6.03
CA ASP A 66 4.10 3.41 -5.36
C ASP A 66 3.53 3.42 -3.94
N GLY A 67 4.11 4.25 -3.08
CA GLY A 67 3.62 4.42 -1.71
C GLY A 67 4.26 3.50 -0.68
N TYR A 68 5.49 3.07 -0.93
CA TYR A 68 6.19 2.16 -0.01
C TYR A 68 6.33 2.75 1.39
N CYS A 69 6.60 4.05 1.51
CA CYS A 69 6.72 4.69 2.81
C CYS A 69 5.42 4.61 3.61
N SER A 70 4.29 4.86 2.96
CA SER A 70 2.97 4.73 3.58
C SER A 70 2.68 3.30 4.00
N TYR A 71 3.04 2.33 3.16
CA TYR A 71 2.92 0.92 3.50
C TYR A 71 3.71 0.57 4.76
N LEU A 72 4.96 1.04 4.84
CA LEU A 72 5.82 0.78 6.00
C LEU A 72 5.26 1.41 7.28
N ILE A 73 4.67 2.60 7.19
CA ILE A 73 4.03 3.24 8.32
C ILE A 73 2.86 2.39 8.81
N CYS A 74 2.01 1.93 7.91
CA CYS A 74 0.89 1.06 8.27
C CYS A 74 1.37 -0.23 8.93
N LYS A 75 2.41 -0.83 8.39
CA LYS A 75 2.98 -2.06 8.94
C LYS A 75 3.55 -1.84 10.33
N LYS A 76 4.29 -0.75 10.52
CA LYS A 76 4.87 -0.40 11.81
C LYS A 76 3.81 -0.23 12.89
N HIS A 77 2.67 0.35 12.52
CA HIS A 77 1.59 0.64 13.48
C HIS A 77 0.59 -0.50 13.59
N GLY A 78 0.90 -1.67 13.03
CA GLY A 78 0.10 -2.87 13.23
C GLY A 78 -1.25 -2.85 12.56
N MET A 79 -1.40 -2.11 11.46
CA MET A 79 -2.67 -2.08 10.75
C MET A 79 -2.89 -3.39 10.01
N ASP A 80 -4.06 -4.01 10.24
CA ASP A 80 -4.40 -5.27 9.56
C ASP A 80 -4.82 -5.03 8.11
N LYS A 81 -5.46 -3.91 7.84
CA LYS A 81 -5.90 -3.52 6.51
C LYS A 81 -5.32 -2.16 6.15
N VAL A 82 -5.10 -1.96 4.87
CA VAL A 82 -4.53 -0.71 4.38
C VAL A 82 -5.35 -0.19 3.20
N PRO A 83 -5.48 1.16 3.09
CA PRO A 83 -6.17 1.75 1.94
C PRO A 83 -5.23 1.78 0.74
N VAL A 84 -5.70 1.26 -0.39
CA VAL A 84 -4.90 1.20 -1.61
C VAL A 84 -5.71 1.63 -2.81
N TYR A 85 -5.00 2.02 -3.87
CA TYR A 85 -5.58 2.31 -5.18
C TYR A 85 -4.93 1.38 -6.18
N PHE A 86 -5.67 1.00 -7.22
CA PHE A 86 -5.18 0.09 -8.23
C PHE A 86 -4.96 0.80 -9.56
N VAL A 87 -3.93 0.39 -10.27
CA VAL A 87 -3.66 0.85 -11.63
C VAL A 87 -3.56 -0.37 -12.53
N ASP A 88 -3.66 -0.15 -13.83
CA ASP A 88 -3.59 -1.23 -14.82
C ASP A 88 -2.21 -1.84 -14.98
#